data_5c2952349e443c0661116afb6155c77c
#
_entry.id   5c2952349e443c0661116afb6155c77c
#
_cell.length_a   1.000
_cell.length_b   1.000
_cell.length_c   1.000
_cell.angle_alpha   90.00
_cell.angle_beta   90.00
_cell.angle_gamma   90.00
#
_symmetry.space_group_name_H-M   'P 1'
#
loop_
_entity.id
_entity.type
_entity.pdbx_description
1 polymer ?
#
loop_
_entity_poly.entity_id
_entity_poly.type
_entity_poly.pdbx_seq_one_letter_code
_entity_poly.pdbx_strand_id
1 'polypeptide(L)'
;MDFSFLDDWAEEEAGPQIAEAGEGYRNIWVMAEVVEGALCASTLEAMGQARDLADQIGVYVYGVLLGEGVESLGQELIAYGADIVLVAEDAALGEYQPETHLQALACLVEQYRPEILLLSATALGNDLAPRLAQRLNTGLISHCVKLELDMSERLLLGTFPVLGGEMVHTA
;
A
#
# COMPACT_ATOMS: atom_id res chain seq x y z
N MET A 1 -5.06 -0.16 24.85
CA MET A 1 -4.64 -1.09 23.79
C MET A 1 -3.13 -0.96 23.76
N ASP A 2 -2.42 -2.04 23.96
CA ASP A 2 -0.97 -2.04 24.01
C ASP A 2 -0.46 -2.21 22.57
N PHE A 3 0.32 -1.26 22.09
CA PHE A 3 0.96 -1.29 20.77
C PHE A 3 2.48 -1.43 20.88
N SER A 4 2.97 -1.97 22.02
CA SER A 4 4.40 -2.15 22.27
C SER A 4 5.09 -3.01 21.19
N PHE A 5 4.34 -3.85 20.47
CA PHE A 5 4.86 -4.62 19.35
C PHE A 5 5.35 -3.74 18.18
N LEU A 6 4.84 -2.51 18.07
CA LEU A 6 5.31 -1.56 17.05
C LEU A 6 6.66 -0.93 17.40
N ASP A 7 6.97 -0.86 18.70
CA ASP A 7 8.27 -0.33 19.16
C ASP A 7 9.39 -1.35 18.91
N ASP A 8 9.10 -2.65 19.02
CA ASP A 8 10.06 -3.73 18.75
C ASP A 8 10.44 -3.80 17.25
N TRP A 9 9.56 -3.39 16.36
CA TRP A 9 9.85 -3.34 14.92
C TRP A 9 10.82 -2.23 14.53
N ALA A 10 10.83 -1.14 15.27
CA ALA A 10 11.73 -0.03 15.00
C ALA A 10 13.20 -0.36 15.32
N GLU A 11 13.44 -1.43 16.07
CA GLU A 11 14.77 -1.83 16.53
C GLU A 11 15.33 -3.09 15.83
N GLU A 12 14.51 -3.83 15.02
CA GLU A 12 15.01 -5.03 14.34
C GLU A 12 15.85 -4.66 13.12
N GLU A 13 17.06 -5.20 13.14
CA GLU A 13 18.21 -4.93 12.28
C GLU A 13 17.86 -4.71 10.80
N ALA A 14 18.46 -3.68 10.22
CA ALA A 14 18.42 -3.36 8.79
C ALA A 14 18.59 -4.64 7.94
N GLY A 15 17.48 -5.11 7.39
CA GLY A 15 17.49 -6.02 6.25
C GLY A 15 18.29 -5.41 5.09
N PRO A 16 18.41 -6.10 3.93
CA PRO A 16 19.22 -5.63 2.82
C PRO A 16 18.94 -4.15 2.60
N GLN A 17 19.99 -3.32 2.62
CA GLN A 17 19.92 -1.86 2.70
C GLN A 17 18.78 -1.34 1.83
N ILE A 18 17.62 -1.16 2.46
CA ILE A 18 16.52 -0.38 1.91
C ILE A 18 17.17 0.95 1.63
N ALA A 19 17.31 1.30 0.36
CA ALA A 19 17.99 2.51 -0.07
C ALA A 19 17.56 3.63 0.88
N GLU A 20 18.53 4.20 1.59
CA GLU A 20 18.27 5.25 2.58
C GLU A 20 17.20 6.16 2.01
N ALA A 21 16.12 6.34 2.74
CA ALA A 21 15.03 7.19 2.32
C ALA A 21 15.65 8.56 1.99
N GLY A 22 15.92 8.79 0.72
CA GLY A 22 16.38 10.09 0.24
C GLY A 22 15.38 11.12 0.75
N GLU A 23 15.80 12.34 0.94
CA GLU A 23 14.92 13.42 1.39
C GLU A 23 13.69 13.50 0.46
N GLY A 24 12.56 12.89 0.86
CA GLY A 24 11.31 12.89 0.10
C GLY A 24 10.57 11.56 0.08
N TYR A 25 9.34 11.62 -0.39
CA TYR A 25 8.50 10.45 -0.65
C TYR A 25 8.95 9.77 -1.94
N ARG A 26 8.98 8.42 -1.92
CA ARG A 26 9.44 7.62 -3.05
C ARG A 26 8.81 6.23 -3.02
N ASN A 27 8.81 5.56 -4.17
CA ASN A 27 8.33 4.21 -4.35
C ASN A 27 6.79 4.09 -4.33
N ILE A 28 6.32 3.00 -4.90
CA ILE A 28 4.89 2.68 -4.99
C ILE A 28 4.61 1.47 -4.13
N TRP A 29 3.62 1.58 -3.27
CA TRP A 29 3.22 0.52 -2.38
C TRP A 29 1.86 -0.04 -2.75
N VAL A 30 1.68 -1.32 -2.51
CA VAL A 30 0.39 -2.00 -2.57
C VAL A 30 0.13 -2.67 -1.23
N MET A 31 -0.94 -2.28 -0.56
CA MET A 31 -1.42 -3.01 0.58
C MET A 31 -2.10 -4.29 0.10
N ALA A 32 -1.55 -5.43 0.49
CA ALA A 32 -2.08 -6.73 0.14
C ALA A 32 -3.23 -7.12 1.07
N GLU A 33 -4.34 -7.56 0.50
CA GLU A 33 -5.45 -8.15 1.25
C GLU A 33 -5.37 -9.66 1.19
N VAL A 34 -5.51 -10.27 2.36
CA VAL A 34 -5.50 -11.72 2.55
C VAL A 34 -6.88 -12.17 3.00
N VAL A 35 -7.45 -13.14 2.29
CA VAL A 35 -8.74 -13.77 2.63
C VAL A 35 -8.56 -15.27 2.64
N GLU A 36 -8.94 -15.90 3.74
CA GLU A 36 -8.83 -17.36 3.91
C GLU A 36 -7.39 -17.91 3.65
N GLY A 37 -6.38 -17.11 4.01
CA GLY A 37 -4.96 -17.48 3.88
C GLY A 37 -4.40 -17.37 2.46
N ALA A 38 -5.07 -16.68 1.55
CA ALA A 38 -4.62 -16.42 0.19
C ALA A 38 -4.70 -14.92 -0.17
N LEU A 39 -3.85 -14.47 -1.09
CA LEU A 39 -3.93 -13.12 -1.63
C LEU A 39 -5.21 -12.94 -2.45
N CYS A 40 -5.90 -11.81 -2.26
CA CYS A 40 -7.05 -11.45 -3.07
C CYS A 40 -6.65 -11.16 -4.51
N ALA A 41 -7.50 -11.54 -5.48
CA ALA A 41 -7.29 -11.23 -6.89
C ALA A 41 -7.10 -9.71 -7.14
N SER A 42 -7.85 -8.87 -6.42
CA SER A 42 -7.72 -7.41 -6.49
C SER A 42 -6.35 -6.90 -6.03
N THR A 43 -5.69 -7.57 -5.08
CA THR A 43 -4.30 -7.29 -4.71
C THR A 43 -3.36 -7.54 -5.88
N LEU A 44 -3.52 -8.67 -6.57
CA LEU A 44 -2.66 -9.04 -7.70
C LEU A 44 -2.86 -8.09 -8.89
N GLU A 45 -4.08 -7.63 -9.14
CA GLU A 45 -4.37 -6.57 -10.13
C GLU A 45 -3.70 -5.25 -9.74
N ALA A 46 -3.78 -4.84 -8.47
CA ALA A 46 -3.12 -3.64 -7.97
C ALA A 46 -1.58 -3.74 -8.07
N MET A 47 -1.00 -4.94 -7.84
CA MET A 47 0.43 -5.18 -8.04
C MET A 47 0.85 -4.97 -9.48
N GLY A 48 0.10 -5.51 -10.46
CA GLY A 48 0.35 -5.26 -11.88
C GLY A 48 0.31 -3.77 -12.22
N GLN A 49 -0.71 -3.05 -11.74
CA GLN A 49 -0.81 -1.61 -11.95
C GLN A 49 0.33 -0.82 -11.29
N ALA A 50 0.73 -1.19 -10.07
CA ALA A 50 1.87 -0.59 -9.38
C ALA A 50 3.17 -0.79 -10.16
N ARG A 51 3.39 -1.99 -10.74
CA ARG A 51 4.56 -2.28 -11.56
C ARG A 51 4.60 -1.41 -12.81
N ASP A 52 3.48 -1.30 -13.51
CA ASP A 52 3.37 -0.47 -14.73
C ASP A 52 3.68 1.02 -14.43
N LEU A 53 3.21 1.54 -13.30
CA LEU A 53 3.50 2.92 -12.87
C LEU A 53 4.97 3.07 -12.46
N ALA A 54 5.50 2.12 -11.68
CA ALA A 54 6.87 2.16 -11.17
C ALA A 54 7.92 2.10 -12.29
N ASP A 55 7.67 1.30 -13.33
CA ASP A 55 8.56 1.19 -14.49
C ASP A 55 8.64 2.51 -15.28
N GLN A 56 7.58 3.31 -15.29
CA GLN A 56 7.57 4.61 -15.96
C GLN A 56 8.48 5.64 -15.28
N ILE A 57 8.63 5.56 -13.95
CA ILE A 57 9.39 6.55 -13.16
C ILE A 57 10.66 5.98 -12.53
N GLY A 58 10.94 4.69 -12.74
CA GLY A 58 12.17 4.04 -12.27
C GLY A 58 12.27 3.93 -10.75
N VAL A 59 11.18 3.50 -10.09
CA VAL A 59 11.11 3.29 -8.64
C VAL A 59 10.77 1.83 -8.32
N TYR A 60 10.89 1.46 -7.03
CA TYR A 60 10.54 0.14 -6.54
C TYR A 60 9.06 0.00 -6.23
N VAL A 61 8.55 -1.22 -6.35
CA VAL A 61 7.23 -1.63 -5.89
C VAL A 61 7.38 -2.40 -4.58
N TYR A 62 6.63 -1.98 -3.58
CA TYR A 62 6.56 -2.67 -2.30
C TYR A 62 5.20 -3.33 -2.13
N GLY A 63 5.20 -4.60 -1.75
CA GLY A 63 4.03 -5.26 -1.17
C GLY A 63 4.00 -5.03 0.33
N VAL A 64 2.84 -4.73 0.91
CA VAL A 64 2.66 -4.59 2.35
C VAL A 64 1.68 -5.65 2.83
N LEU A 65 2.13 -6.54 3.68
CA LEU A 65 1.33 -7.59 4.33
C LEU A 65 1.09 -7.22 5.80
N LEU A 66 -0.16 -7.14 6.19
CA LEU A 66 -0.58 -6.97 7.58
C LEU A 66 -1.43 -8.18 7.97
N GLY A 67 -1.06 -8.92 9.01
CA GLY A 67 -1.85 -10.08 9.39
C GLY A 67 -1.19 -10.98 10.42
N GLU A 68 -1.75 -12.14 10.65
CA GLU A 68 -1.19 -13.25 11.43
C GLU A 68 -0.89 -14.41 10.48
N GLY A 69 0.33 -14.94 10.50
CA GLY A 69 0.75 -16.05 9.64
C GLY A 69 0.83 -15.72 8.15
N VAL A 70 1.07 -14.45 7.79
CA VAL A 70 1.03 -13.96 6.40
C VAL A 70 2.40 -13.95 5.70
N GLU A 71 3.49 -14.15 6.42
CA GLU A 71 4.87 -14.06 5.90
C GLU A 71 5.08 -14.91 4.64
N SER A 72 4.50 -16.12 4.62
CA SER A 72 4.64 -17.06 3.50
C SER A 72 4.08 -16.53 2.17
N LEU A 73 3.16 -15.56 2.21
CA LEU A 73 2.57 -14.93 1.02
C LEU A 73 3.50 -13.89 0.38
N GLY A 74 4.58 -13.51 1.06
CA GLY A 74 5.55 -12.54 0.54
C GLY A 74 6.18 -13.00 -0.77
N GLN A 75 6.48 -14.29 -0.93
CA GLN A 75 7.05 -14.84 -2.17
C GLN A 75 6.08 -14.74 -3.35
N GLU A 76 4.79 -14.85 -3.09
CA GLU A 76 3.77 -14.67 -4.12
C GLU A 76 3.71 -13.20 -4.57
N LEU A 77 3.77 -12.22 -3.66
CA LEU A 77 3.85 -10.80 -4.02
C LEU A 77 5.09 -10.48 -4.85
N ILE A 78 6.25 -11.05 -4.53
CA ILE A 78 7.46 -10.94 -5.35
C ILE A 78 7.23 -11.49 -6.76
N ALA A 79 6.59 -12.65 -6.88
CA ALA A 79 6.29 -13.26 -8.17
C ALA A 79 5.32 -12.40 -9.02
N TYR A 80 4.48 -11.59 -8.37
CA TYR A 80 3.57 -10.64 -9.02
C TYR A 80 4.15 -9.23 -9.19
N GLY A 81 5.44 -9.02 -8.93
CA GLY A 81 6.14 -7.80 -9.29
C GLY A 81 6.53 -6.88 -8.14
N ALA A 82 6.42 -7.31 -6.89
CA ALA A 82 7.04 -6.58 -5.79
C ALA A 82 8.56 -6.74 -5.83
N ASP A 83 9.29 -5.67 -5.65
CA ASP A 83 10.74 -5.69 -5.45
C ASP A 83 11.07 -5.98 -3.98
N ILE A 84 10.21 -5.52 -3.07
CA ILE A 84 10.35 -5.63 -1.62
C ILE A 84 8.99 -5.95 -1.01
N VAL A 85 8.97 -6.75 0.05
CA VAL A 85 7.76 -7.00 0.83
C VAL A 85 8.01 -6.61 2.29
N LEU A 86 7.17 -5.71 2.78
CA LEU A 86 7.08 -5.36 4.19
C LEU A 86 6.02 -6.25 4.84
N VAL A 87 6.42 -6.95 5.88
CA VAL A 87 5.50 -7.84 6.62
C VAL A 87 5.36 -7.32 8.05
N ALA A 88 4.13 -7.04 8.41
CA ALA A 88 3.74 -6.72 9.77
C ALA A 88 2.90 -7.88 10.32
N GLU A 89 3.52 -8.73 11.10
CA GLU A 89 2.89 -9.96 11.61
C GLU A 89 2.63 -9.86 13.12
N ASP A 90 1.36 -9.87 13.47
CA ASP A 90 0.91 -9.90 14.85
C ASP A 90 -0.51 -10.48 14.96
N ALA A 91 -0.81 -11.16 16.07
CA ALA A 91 -2.14 -11.72 16.32
C ALA A 91 -3.25 -10.63 16.33
N ALA A 92 -2.93 -9.40 16.70
CA ALA A 92 -3.87 -8.26 16.66
C ALA A 92 -4.23 -7.81 15.23
N LEU A 93 -3.49 -8.28 14.24
CA LEU A 93 -3.71 -8.03 12.81
C LEU A 93 -4.39 -9.22 12.10
N GLY A 94 -4.64 -10.34 12.80
CA GLY A 94 -5.22 -11.55 12.22
C GLY A 94 -6.65 -11.36 11.69
N GLU A 95 -7.44 -10.51 12.34
CA GLU A 95 -8.75 -10.07 11.86
C GLU A 95 -8.74 -8.56 11.62
N TYR A 96 -9.44 -8.11 10.58
CA TYR A 96 -9.50 -6.68 10.28
C TYR A 96 -10.12 -5.90 11.43
N GLN A 97 -9.32 -5.04 12.03
CA GLN A 97 -9.72 -4.05 13.04
C GLN A 97 -9.27 -2.67 12.54
N PRO A 98 -10.20 -1.73 12.28
CA PRO A 98 -9.86 -0.46 11.65
C PRO A 98 -8.73 0.31 12.33
N GLU A 99 -8.77 0.39 13.68
CA GLU A 99 -7.79 1.17 14.45
C GLU A 99 -6.40 0.51 14.43
N THR A 100 -6.34 -0.81 14.57
CA THR A 100 -5.06 -1.56 14.60
C THR A 100 -4.39 -1.53 13.24
N HIS A 101 -5.16 -1.82 12.17
CA HIS A 101 -4.64 -1.77 10.80
C HIS A 101 -4.23 -0.36 10.38
N LEU A 102 -5.04 0.65 10.76
CA LEU A 102 -4.69 2.05 10.53
C LEU A 102 -3.38 2.43 11.22
N GLN A 103 -3.21 2.04 12.48
CA GLN A 103 -2.01 2.36 13.24
C GLN A 103 -0.78 1.69 12.62
N ALA A 104 -0.85 0.39 12.31
CA ALA A 104 0.25 -0.35 11.70
C ALA A 104 0.65 0.24 10.34
N LEU A 105 -0.34 0.46 9.45
CA LEU A 105 -0.05 1.00 8.13
C LEU A 105 0.47 2.44 8.19
N ALA A 106 -0.09 3.28 9.06
CA ALA A 106 0.38 4.65 9.23
C ALA A 106 1.83 4.69 9.73
N CYS A 107 2.20 3.83 10.69
CA CYS A 107 3.57 3.72 11.18
C CYS A 107 4.55 3.38 10.04
N LEU A 108 4.22 2.37 9.22
CA LEU A 108 5.03 2.01 8.07
C LEU A 108 5.16 3.17 7.06
N VAL A 109 4.06 3.85 6.75
CA VAL A 109 4.06 5.00 5.82
C VAL A 109 4.90 6.16 6.36
N GLU A 110 4.80 6.47 7.64
CA GLU A 110 5.59 7.53 8.28
C GLU A 110 7.10 7.20 8.27
N GLN A 111 7.45 5.93 8.45
CA GLN A 111 8.83 5.46 8.46
C GLN A 111 9.46 5.42 7.07
N TYR A 112 8.76 4.84 6.08
CA TYR A 112 9.32 4.55 4.75
C TYR A 112 8.90 5.52 3.65
N ARG A 113 7.91 6.37 3.88
CA ARG A 113 7.46 7.46 3.02
C ARG A 113 7.21 7.07 1.55
N PRO A 114 6.24 6.19 1.27
CA PRO A 114 5.86 5.89 -0.11
C PRO A 114 5.28 7.15 -0.79
N GLU A 115 5.57 7.33 -2.09
CA GLU A 115 4.97 8.40 -2.90
C GLU A 115 3.52 8.07 -3.24
N ILE A 116 3.24 6.81 -3.54
CA ILE A 116 1.92 6.30 -3.88
C ILE A 116 1.65 5.05 -3.05
N LEU A 117 0.46 4.97 -2.45
CA LEU A 117 -0.03 3.77 -1.80
C LEU A 117 -1.35 3.33 -2.45
N LEU A 118 -1.37 2.14 -2.99
CA LEU A 118 -2.55 1.52 -3.60
C LEU A 118 -3.23 0.58 -2.60
N LEU A 119 -4.54 0.72 -2.48
CA LEU A 119 -5.41 -0.20 -1.77
C LEU A 119 -6.51 -0.67 -2.73
N SER A 120 -6.89 -1.94 -2.63
CA SER A 120 -8.01 -2.48 -3.41
C SER A 120 -9.33 -1.83 -2.98
N ALA A 121 -10.24 -1.58 -3.91
CA ALA A 121 -11.56 -0.98 -3.62
C ALA A 121 -12.55 -2.02 -3.05
N THR A 122 -12.11 -2.80 -2.08
CA THR A 122 -12.89 -3.77 -1.31
C THR A 122 -13.58 -3.11 -0.11
N ALA A 123 -14.31 -3.88 0.68
CA ALA A 123 -14.88 -3.37 1.94
C ALA A 123 -13.79 -2.87 2.89
N LEU A 124 -12.67 -3.61 3.00
CA LEU A 124 -11.53 -3.24 3.85
C LEU A 124 -10.86 -1.97 3.32
N GLY A 125 -10.48 -1.96 2.05
CA GLY A 125 -9.79 -0.79 1.46
C GLY A 125 -10.64 0.46 1.48
N ASN A 126 -11.95 0.34 1.24
CA ASN A 126 -12.90 1.48 1.31
C ASN A 126 -13.09 2.04 2.72
N ASP A 127 -12.89 1.23 3.77
CA ASP A 127 -12.90 1.72 5.15
C ASP A 127 -11.54 2.29 5.56
N LEU A 128 -10.44 1.61 5.22
CA LEU A 128 -9.11 1.97 5.69
C LEU A 128 -8.52 3.18 4.94
N ALA A 129 -8.66 3.25 3.62
CA ALA A 129 -8.02 4.29 2.80
C ALA A 129 -8.41 5.72 3.22
N PRO A 130 -9.69 6.08 3.42
CA PRO A 130 -10.04 7.43 3.85
C PRO A 130 -9.57 7.76 5.28
N ARG A 131 -9.54 6.77 6.18
CA ARG A 131 -8.99 6.95 7.53
C ARG A 131 -7.50 7.25 7.48
N LEU A 132 -6.76 6.49 6.66
CA LEU A 132 -5.32 6.68 6.46
C LEU A 132 -5.02 8.03 5.81
N ALA A 133 -5.71 8.38 4.73
CA ALA A 133 -5.53 9.65 4.05
C ALA A 133 -5.78 10.85 5.00
N GLN A 134 -6.82 10.77 5.81
CA GLN A 134 -7.12 11.79 6.82
C GLN A 134 -6.03 11.86 7.90
N ARG A 135 -5.54 10.71 8.38
CA ARG A 135 -4.47 10.66 9.38
C ARG A 135 -3.15 11.24 8.88
N LEU A 136 -2.79 10.93 7.64
CA LEU A 136 -1.55 11.39 6.99
C LEU A 136 -1.69 12.79 6.38
N ASN A 137 -2.89 13.36 6.38
CA ASN A 137 -3.22 14.65 5.74
C ASN A 137 -2.78 14.67 4.26
N THR A 138 -3.15 13.63 3.51
CA THR A 138 -2.81 13.45 2.10
C THR A 138 -4.05 13.31 1.23
N GLY A 139 -3.87 13.41 -0.11
CA GLY A 139 -4.93 13.19 -1.09
C GLY A 139 -5.40 11.73 -1.14
N LEU A 140 -6.63 11.52 -1.59
CA LEU A 140 -7.20 10.20 -1.85
C LEU A 140 -7.96 10.21 -3.18
N ILE A 141 -7.57 9.32 -4.09
CA ILE A 141 -8.36 8.98 -5.28
C ILE A 141 -9.09 7.67 -4.98
N SER A 142 -10.41 7.67 -5.01
CA SER A 142 -11.23 6.50 -4.68
C SER A 142 -11.97 5.96 -5.88
N HIS A 143 -12.20 4.63 -5.91
CA HIS A 143 -13.02 3.94 -6.92
C HIS A 143 -12.56 4.16 -8.37
N CYS A 144 -11.27 4.38 -8.60
CA CYS A 144 -10.73 4.49 -9.96
C CYS A 144 -10.64 3.12 -10.64
N VAL A 145 -10.85 3.12 -11.95
CA VAL A 145 -10.70 1.94 -12.81
C VAL A 145 -9.43 1.99 -13.66
N LYS A 146 -8.73 3.12 -13.63
CA LYS A 146 -7.47 3.33 -14.32
C LYS A 146 -6.64 4.35 -13.56
N LEU A 147 -5.34 4.10 -13.50
CA LEU A 147 -4.34 5.00 -12.94
C LEU A 147 -3.30 5.34 -14.01
N GLU A 148 -2.93 6.60 -14.10
CA GLU A 148 -1.91 7.11 -15.02
C GLU A 148 -1.05 8.17 -14.32
N LEU A 149 0.19 8.33 -14.77
CA LEU A 149 1.06 9.41 -14.30
C LEU A 149 1.12 10.53 -15.34
N ASP A 150 0.80 11.74 -14.91
CA ASP A 150 1.18 12.93 -15.67
C ASP A 150 2.62 13.31 -15.33
N MET A 151 3.53 12.96 -16.24
CA MET A 151 4.97 13.20 -16.04
C MET A 151 5.34 14.69 -16.10
N SER A 152 4.50 15.54 -16.70
CA SER A 152 4.76 16.98 -16.82
C SER A 152 4.45 17.73 -15.53
N GLU A 153 3.35 17.38 -14.91
CA GLU A 153 2.87 18.01 -13.67
C GLU A 153 3.22 17.19 -12.41
N ARG A 154 3.75 15.96 -12.59
CA ARG A 154 4.03 14.99 -11.52
C ARG A 154 2.80 14.68 -10.67
N LEU A 155 1.70 14.38 -11.35
CA LEU A 155 0.42 14.07 -10.72
C LEU A 155 0.01 12.63 -11.01
N LEU A 156 -0.61 11.99 -10.01
CA LEU A 156 -1.33 10.74 -10.20
C LEU A 156 -2.75 11.05 -10.66
N LEU A 157 -3.14 10.49 -11.80
CA LEU A 157 -4.47 10.63 -12.39
C LEU A 157 -5.25 9.34 -12.18
N GLY A 158 -6.42 9.43 -11.55
CA GLY A 158 -7.37 8.33 -11.44
C GLY A 158 -8.59 8.58 -12.29
N THR A 159 -8.93 7.64 -13.16
CA THR A 159 -10.18 7.68 -13.93
C THR A 159 -11.23 6.82 -13.23
N PHE A 160 -12.42 7.35 -13.04
CA PHE A 160 -13.55 6.64 -12.47
C PHE A 160 -14.82 6.80 -13.30
N PRO A 161 -15.67 5.76 -13.36
CA PRO A 161 -16.89 5.79 -14.15
C PRO A 161 -17.94 6.67 -13.46
N VAL A 162 -18.63 7.48 -14.25
CA VAL A 162 -19.80 8.26 -13.83
C VAL A 162 -20.97 7.99 -14.77
N LEU A 163 -22.17 8.33 -14.34
CA LEU A 163 -23.36 8.23 -15.21
C LEU A 163 -23.17 9.12 -16.45
N GLY A 164 -22.97 8.46 -17.60
CA GLY A 164 -22.80 9.12 -18.90
C GLY A 164 -21.36 9.31 -19.38
N GLY A 165 -20.36 8.74 -18.69
CA GLY A 165 -18.97 8.82 -19.14
C GLY A 165 -17.95 8.44 -18.09
N GLU A 166 -16.74 8.96 -18.24
CA GLU A 166 -15.65 8.83 -17.29
C GLU A 166 -15.22 10.21 -16.80
N MET A 167 -14.80 10.30 -15.55
CA MET A 167 -14.17 11.50 -15.00
C MET A 167 -12.75 11.19 -14.56
N VAL A 168 -11.86 12.17 -14.69
CA VAL A 168 -10.47 12.09 -14.20
C VAL A 168 -10.35 12.92 -12.95
N HIS A 169 -9.76 12.34 -11.91
CA HIS A 169 -9.39 13.00 -10.68
C HIS A 169 -7.88 12.99 -10.52
N THR A 170 -7.33 14.07 -9.95
CA THR A 170 -5.90 14.22 -9.70
C THR A 170 -5.61 14.27 -8.21
N ALA A 171 -4.49 13.69 -7.79
CA ALA A 171 -3.95 13.78 -6.44
C ALA A 171 -2.43 13.99 -6.48
#